data_8b0c3b6139fc54bb64ea4a739a8424dc
#
_entry.id   8b0c3b6139fc54bb64ea4a739a8424dc
#
_cell.length_a   1.000
_cell.length_b   1.000
_cell.length_c   1.000
_cell.angle_alpha   90.00
_cell.angle_beta   90.00
_cell.angle_gamma   90.00
#
_symmetry.space_group_name_H-M   'P 1'
#
loop_
_entity.id
_entity.type
_entity.pdbx_description
1 polymer ?
#
loop_
_entity_poly.entity_id
_entity_poly.type
_entity_poly.pdbx_seq_one_letter_code
_entity_poly.pdbx_strand_id
1 'polypeptide(L)'
;MPRPILAALLIFGLLAAAPASAADETYTLKLYKYKKGDKHDIEKTEESKNNIIIDIMGMNMKQEVTSGKKEVYTEEILEKKDGDKKATKLTRTYKTAEKTEKEETTKAVYAGETVLIEKKGDKYEFSIKGKELKEDEAPELFKSFNKRDDEPENEDFLPAAAVKVGESWKVPADKTDKMFKSLGDDKMKLDTKKSTVSGKLLKAYKKDGAQFGVIELTITVFVTEIDLGGQFAKTKEGSKMVIKGSIDTCIDGTIDFEDGKLDVTVDLTAELPNNGSFSITGTSKGVDKTTVKK
;
A
#
# COMPACT_ATOMS: atom_id res chain seq x y z
N MET A 1 51.56 61.33 3.56
CA MET A 1 51.99 60.18 2.80
C MET A 1 51.31 58.93 3.44
N PRO A 2 50.23 58.36 2.88
CA PRO A 2 49.64 57.11 3.35
C PRO A 2 50.16 55.96 2.49
N ARG A 3 50.52 54.85 3.17
CA ARG A 3 50.95 53.58 2.61
C ARG A 3 49.75 52.81 2.14
N PRO A 4 49.80 52.12 1.00
CA PRO A 4 48.69 51.17 0.60
C PRO A 4 48.82 49.83 1.32
N ILE A 5 47.72 49.40 1.93
CA ILE A 5 47.54 48.08 2.50
C ILE A 5 47.17 47.14 1.38
N LEU A 6 48.03 46.16 1.11
CA LEU A 6 47.78 45.05 0.19
C LEU A 6 46.81 44.07 0.88
N ALA A 7 45.58 43.98 0.42
CA ALA A 7 44.60 42.93 0.84
C ALA A 7 44.80 41.69 -0.03
N ALA A 8 45.38 40.65 0.53
CA ALA A 8 45.45 39.33 -0.09
C ALA A 8 44.08 38.66 0.01
N LEU A 9 43.39 38.52 -1.10
CA LEU A 9 42.17 37.71 -1.23
C LEU A 9 42.58 36.21 -1.29
N LEU A 10 42.38 35.52 -0.18
CA LEU A 10 42.40 34.05 -0.13
C LEU A 10 41.05 33.54 -0.71
N ILE A 11 41.07 33.11 -1.95
CA ILE A 11 39.97 32.38 -2.56
C ILE A 11 40.04 30.94 -2.01
N PHE A 12 39.23 30.64 -0.98
CA PHE A 12 38.92 29.29 -0.57
C PHE A 12 38.04 28.66 -1.64
N GLY A 13 38.64 27.88 -2.52
CA GLY A 13 37.93 27.02 -3.44
C GLY A 13 37.20 25.92 -2.63
N LEU A 14 35.90 26.12 -2.39
CA LEU A 14 35.01 25.03 -2.01
C LEU A 14 34.93 24.07 -3.20
N LEU A 15 35.78 23.05 -3.18
CA LEU A 15 35.52 21.81 -3.95
C LEU A 15 34.27 21.21 -3.38
N ALA A 16 33.12 21.54 -3.96
CA ALA A 16 31.91 20.77 -3.80
C ALA A 16 32.21 19.39 -4.36
N ALA A 17 32.53 18.44 -3.49
CA ALA A 17 32.58 17.03 -3.85
C ALA A 17 31.16 16.71 -4.36
N ALA A 18 31.00 16.64 -5.68
CA ALA A 18 29.82 16.07 -6.28
C ALA A 18 29.65 14.67 -5.67
N PRO A 19 28.45 14.31 -5.18
CA PRO A 19 28.23 12.97 -4.69
C PRO A 19 28.58 12.03 -5.85
N ALA A 20 29.53 11.11 -5.59
CA ALA A 20 29.94 10.10 -6.55
C ALA A 20 28.66 9.44 -7.07
N SER A 21 28.51 9.42 -8.38
CA SER A 21 27.41 8.93 -9.14
C SER A 21 26.98 7.54 -8.64
N ALA A 22 25.84 7.45 -7.96
CA ALA A 22 25.15 6.21 -7.64
C ALA A 22 24.55 5.52 -8.90
N ALA A 23 24.94 6.01 -10.10
CA ALA A 23 24.33 5.62 -11.38
C ALA A 23 24.64 4.18 -11.80
N ASP A 24 25.65 3.51 -11.23
CA ASP A 24 26.06 2.16 -11.60
C ASP A 24 25.80 1.09 -10.52
N GLU A 25 25.38 1.48 -9.33
CA GLU A 25 25.10 0.54 -8.25
C GLU A 25 23.74 -0.14 -8.48
N THR A 26 23.72 -1.47 -8.39
CA THR A 26 22.51 -2.28 -8.50
C THR A 26 22.09 -2.80 -7.13
N TYR A 27 20.79 -2.89 -6.91
CA TYR A 27 20.17 -3.26 -5.64
C TYR A 27 19.27 -4.48 -5.82
N THR A 28 19.51 -5.53 -5.04
CA THR A 28 18.56 -6.65 -4.91
C THR A 28 17.56 -6.28 -3.84
N LEU A 29 16.29 -6.13 -4.24
CA LEU A 29 15.25 -5.71 -3.32
C LEU A 29 14.74 -6.91 -2.51
N LYS A 30 14.74 -6.79 -1.18
CA LYS A 30 14.25 -7.79 -0.23
C LYS A 30 13.43 -7.10 0.85
N LEU A 31 12.31 -7.69 1.22
CA LEU A 31 11.52 -7.23 2.37
C LEU A 31 11.90 -7.97 3.63
N TYR A 32 11.58 -7.38 4.77
CA TYR A 32 11.81 -8.01 6.07
C TYR A 32 10.97 -9.28 6.18
N LYS A 33 11.58 -10.35 6.72
CA LYS A 33 10.89 -11.62 6.98
C LYS A 33 10.74 -11.83 8.47
N TYR A 34 9.51 -11.79 8.91
CA TYR A 34 9.17 -12.05 10.31
C TYR A 34 9.61 -13.44 10.78
N LYS A 35 10.05 -13.51 12.05
CA LYS A 35 10.51 -14.75 12.70
C LYS A 35 9.77 -14.95 14.01
N LYS A 36 9.73 -16.17 14.51
CA LYS A 36 9.26 -16.46 15.86
C LYS A 36 10.07 -15.65 16.89
N GLY A 37 9.37 -15.01 17.80
CA GLY A 37 9.95 -14.16 18.85
C GLY A 37 10.12 -12.70 18.44
N ASP A 38 9.89 -12.34 17.17
CA ASP A 38 9.90 -10.94 16.77
C ASP A 38 8.78 -10.17 17.47
N LYS A 39 9.15 -8.98 17.95
CA LYS A 39 8.22 -8.08 18.63
C LYS A 39 8.39 -6.67 18.11
N HIS A 40 7.32 -6.08 17.63
CA HIS A 40 7.33 -4.80 16.95
C HIS A 40 6.23 -3.88 17.49
N ASP A 41 6.57 -2.63 17.73
CA ASP A 41 5.59 -1.58 17.96
C ASP A 41 5.20 -0.97 16.62
N ILE A 42 3.94 -1.04 16.28
CA ILE A 42 3.41 -0.65 14.98
C ILE A 42 2.43 0.52 15.16
N GLU A 43 2.64 1.56 14.40
CA GLU A 43 1.69 2.65 14.24
C GLU A 43 1.27 2.71 12.76
N LYS A 44 -0.02 2.48 12.51
CA LYS A 44 -0.64 2.60 11.19
C LYS A 44 -1.60 3.78 11.19
N THR A 45 -1.45 4.64 10.21
CA THR A 45 -2.38 5.74 9.96
C THR A 45 -2.73 5.69 8.47
N GLU A 46 -3.99 5.53 8.19
CA GLU A 46 -4.56 5.60 6.85
C GLU A 46 -5.46 6.84 6.80
N GLU A 47 -5.24 7.69 5.84
CA GLU A 47 -6.11 8.83 5.56
C GLU A 47 -6.49 8.78 4.09
N SER A 48 -7.76 8.87 3.77
CA SER A 48 -8.22 8.96 2.40
C SER A 48 -9.19 10.13 2.21
N LYS A 49 -8.97 10.84 1.11
CA LYS A 49 -9.86 11.87 0.62
C LYS A 49 -10.30 11.49 -0.79
N ASN A 50 -11.56 11.13 -0.92
CA ASN A 50 -12.15 10.71 -2.17
C ASN A 50 -13.00 11.84 -2.73
N ASN A 51 -12.67 12.29 -3.93
CA ASN A 51 -13.49 13.22 -4.69
C ASN A 51 -14.05 12.44 -5.88
N ILE A 52 -15.35 12.15 -5.85
CA ILE A 52 -16.03 11.37 -6.86
C ILE A 52 -17.05 12.28 -7.56
N ILE A 53 -17.00 12.29 -8.87
CA ILE A 53 -18.02 12.93 -9.72
C ILE A 53 -18.72 11.81 -10.47
N ILE A 54 -20.02 11.72 -10.27
CA ILE A 54 -20.89 10.77 -10.96
C ILE A 54 -21.76 11.58 -11.89
N ASP A 55 -21.66 11.32 -13.19
CA ASP A 55 -22.54 11.89 -14.20
C ASP A 55 -23.51 10.81 -14.67
N ILE A 56 -24.79 11.09 -14.55
CA ILE A 56 -25.86 10.23 -15.08
C ILE A 56 -26.70 11.08 -16.01
N MET A 57 -26.59 10.84 -17.31
CA MET A 57 -27.36 11.53 -18.34
C MET A 57 -27.25 13.07 -18.25
N GLY A 58 -26.07 13.60 -17.94
CA GLY A 58 -25.81 15.04 -17.78
C GLY A 58 -26.18 15.61 -16.40
N MET A 59 -26.64 14.80 -15.48
CA MET A 59 -26.81 15.18 -14.07
C MET A 59 -25.53 14.86 -13.28
N ASN A 60 -24.78 15.89 -12.93
CA ASN A 60 -23.54 15.78 -12.17
C ASN A 60 -23.81 15.74 -10.67
N MET A 61 -23.42 14.64 -10.03
CA MET A 61 -23.37 14.51 -8.58
C MET A 61 -21.93 14.53 -8.13
N LYS A 62 -21.58 15.43 -7.23
CA LYS A 62 -20.25 15.49 -6.62
C LYS A 62 -20.32 14.92 -5.22
N GLN A 63 -19.44 14.01 -4.91
CA GLN A 63 -19.31 13.43 -3.59
C GLN A 63 -17.88 13.57 -3.11
N GLU A 64 -17.70 14.21 -1.96
CA GLU A 64 -16.43 14.23 -1.24
C GLU A 64 -16.59 13.37 0.01
N VAL A 65 -15.73 12.37 0.16
CA VAL A 65 -15.73 11.49 1.32
C VAL A 65 -14.31 11.47 1.89
N THR A 66 -14.21 11.83 3.16
CA THR A 66 -12.99 11.68 3.93
C THR A 66 -13.14 10.48 4.86
N SER A 67 -12.12 9.66 4.94
CA SER A 67 -12.04 8.57 5.91
C SER A 67 -10.64 8.48 6.47
N GLY A 68 -10.53 7.99 7.69
CA GLY A 68 -9.26 7.77 8.36
C GLY A 68 -9.31 6.51 9.20
N LYS A 69 -8.15 5.89 9.40
CA LYS A 69 -7.97 4.77 10.31
C LYS A 69 -6.67 4.97 11.06
N LYS A 70 -6.71 4.77 12.37
CA LYS A 70 -5.50 4.79 13.20
C LYS A 70 -5.45 3.54 14.05
N GLU A 71 -4.37 2.79 13.91
CA GLU A 71 -4.07 1.64 14.75
C GLU A 71 -2.68 1.79 15.35
N VAL A 72 -2.58 1.64 16.66
CA VAL A 72 -1.31 1.61 17.40
C VAL A 72 -1.31 0.34 18.23
N TYR A 73 -0.39 -0.56 17.94
CA TYR A 73 -0.31 -1.84 18.64
C TYR A 73 1.11 -2.38 18.71
N THR A 74 1.33 -3.27 19.67
CA THR A 74 2.51 -4.13 19.73
C THR A 74 2.14 -5.49 19.17
N GLU A 75 2.86 -5.97 18.13
CA GLU A 75 2.73 -7.30 17.59
C GLU A 75 3.86 -8.19 18.10
N GLU A 76 3.54 -9.42 18.50
CA GLU A 76 4.51 -10.42 18.92
C GLU A 76 4.23 -11.75 18.20
N ILE A 77 5.23 -12.26 17.47
CA ILE A 77 5.14 -13.51 16.72
C ILE A 77 5.42 -14.68 17.66
N LEU A 78 4.39 -15.44 18.02
CA LEU A 78 4.48 -16.58 18.93
C LEU A 78 4.89 -17.87 18.21
N GLU A 79 4.35 -18.11 17.00
CA GLU A 79 4.65 -19.28 16.21
C GLU A 79 4.72 -18.94 14.72
N LYS A 80 5.82 -19.34 14.10
CA LYS A 80 6.03 -19.30 12.65
C LYS A 80 6.97 -20.41 12.26
N LYS A 81 6.61 -21.23 11.30
CA LYS A 81 7.48 -22.27 10.77
C LYS A 81 8.40 -21.65 9.70
N ASP A 82 9.60 -22.19 9.58
CA ASP A 82 10.51 -21.81 8.51
C ASP A 82 9.88 -22.14 7.15
N GLY A 83 9.89 -21.16 6.25
CA GLY A 83 9.26 -21.28 4.93
C GLY A 83 7.79 -20.87 4.88
N ASP A 84 7.09 -20.77 6.01
CA ASP A 84 5.72 -20.21 6.02
C ASP A 84 5.76 -18.72 5.70
N LYS A 85 4.82 -18.28 4.88
CA LYS A 85 4.67 -16.86 4.54
C LYS A 85 4.18 -16.04 5.73
N LYS A 86 3.20 -16.56 6.47
CA LYS A 86 2.56 -15.88 7.61
C LYS A 86 2.81 -16.64 8.91
N ALA A 87 2.82 -15.91 10.02
CA ALA A 87 2.83 -16.52 11.35
C ALA A 87 1.55 -17.33 11.58
N THR A 88 1.68 -18.52 12.18
CA THR A 88 0.52 -19.34 12.55
C THR A 88 -0.10 -18.92 13.87
N LYS A 89 0.67 -18.20 14.71
CA LYS A 89 0.18 -17.66 15.97
C LYS A 89 0.90 -16.39 16.34
N LEU A 90 0.15 -15.36 16.71
CA LEU A 90 0.69 -14.08 17.14
C LEU A 90 -0.28 -13.38 18.09
N THR A 91 0.21 -12.37 18.80
CA THR A 91 -0.63 -11.44 19.56
C THR A 91 -0.49 -10.03 19.02
N ARG A 92 -1.58 -9.26 19.08
CA ARG A 92 -1.58 -7.81 18.92
C ARG A 92 -2.15 -7.17 20.17
N THR A 93 -1.35 -6.38 20.86
CA THR A 93 -1.81 -5.57 21.99
C THR A 93 -2.09 -4.16 21.48
N TYR A 94 -3.36 -3.84 21.30
CA TYR A 94 -3.79 -2.55 20.77
C TYR A 94 -3.79 -1.49 21.86
N LYS A 95 -3.16 -0.34 21.59
CA LYS A 95 -3.34 0.90 22.36
C LYS A 95 -4.46 1.73 21.77
N THR A 96 -4.53 1.78 20.44
CA THR A 96 -5.52 2.53 19.67
C THR A 96 -5.97 1.67 18.49
N ALA A 97 -7.26 1.67 18.23
CA ALA A 97 -7.87 1.13 17.01
C ALA A 97 -9.13 1.97 16.73
N GLU A 98 -9.01 2.91 15.82
CA GLU A 98 -10.02 3.93 15.56
C GLU A 98 -10.24 4.08 14.06
N LYS A 99 -11.50 4.34 13.68
CA LYS A 99 -11.91 4.65 12.32
C LYS A 99 -12.68 5.96 12.32
N THR A 100 -12.36 6.83 11.38
CA THR A 100 -13.06 8.11 11.19
C THR A 100 -13.76 8.09 9.83
N GLU A 101 -15.04 8.35 9.80
CA GLU A 101 -15.85 8.53 8.60
C GLU A 101 -16.70 9.80 8.76
N LYS A 102 -16.63 10.71 7.79
CA LYS A 102 -17.42 11.97 7.81
C LYS A 102 -17.33 12.70 9.16
N GLU A 103 -16.12 12.86 9.70
CA GLU A 103 -15.83 13.54 10.98
C GLU A 103 -16.25 12.77 12.25
N GLU A 104 -16.91 11.62 12.13
CA GLU A 104 -17.25 10.77 13.25
C GLU A 104 -16.19 9.70 13.48
N THR A 105 -15.66 9.62 14.70
CA THR A 105 -14.64 8.63 15.07
C THR A 105 -15.25 7.54 15.95
N THR A 106 -15.08 6.31 15.51
CA THR A 106 -15.52 5.12 16.23
C THR A 106 -14.31 4.27 16.66
N LYS A 107 -14.42 3.62 17.82
CA LYS A 107 -13.39 2.69 18.31
C LYS A 107 -13.78 1.27 17.98
N ALA A 108 -12.79 0.50 17.53
CA ALA A 108 -12.96 -0.93 17.38
C ALA A 108 -13.12 -1.61 18.75
N VAL A 109 -13.83 -2.73 18.80
CA VAL A 109 -14.09 -3.50 20.04
C VAL A 109 -12.82 -4.02 20.68
N TYR A 110 -11.75 -4.14 19.93
CA TYR A 110 -10.44 -4.61 20.40
C TYR A 110 -9.47 -3.44 20.76
N ALA A 111 -9.93 -2.19 20.72
CA ALA A 111 -9.12 -1.06 21.18
C ALA A 111 -8.83 -1.15 22.69
N GLY A 112 -7.54 -1.08 23.05
CA GLY A 112 -7.08 -1.26 24.43
C GLY A 112 -6.93 -2.72 24.88
N GLU A 113 -7.16 -3.69 24.00
CA GLU A 113 -7.12 -5.12 24.34
C GLU A 113 -5.96 -5.84 23.64
N THR A 114 -5.63 -7.03 24.16
CA THR A 114 -4.72 -7.98 23.50
C THR A 114 -5.53 -9.01 22.75
N VAL A 115 -5.37 -9.05 21.45
CA VAL A 115 -6.00 -10.05 20.57
C VAL A 115 -4.99 -11.17 20.31
N LEU A 116 -5.36 -12.40 20.65
CA LEU A 116 -4.65 -13.59 20.19
C LEU A 116 -5.20 -13.98 18.80
N ILE A 117 -4.31 -14.16 17.86
CA ILE A 117 -4.59 -14.52 16.47
C ILE A 117 -3.91 -15.85 16.19
N GLU A 118 -4.69 -16.88 15.88
CA GLU A 118 -4.21 -18.24 15.72
C GLU A 118 -4.80 -18.89 14.46
N LYS A 119 -3.95 -19.46 13.62
CA LYS A 119 -4.38 -20.16 12.42
C LYS A 119 -4.91 -21.55 12.81
N LYS A 120 -6.19 -21.84 12.49
CA LYS A 120 -6.81 -23.14 12.65
C LYS A 120 -7.34 -23.64 11.31
N GLY A 121 -6.72 -24.70 10.80
CA GLY A 121 -6.96 -25.14 9.43
C GLY A 121 -6.55 -24.04 8.44
N ASP A 122 -7.49 -23.59 7.61
CA ASP A 122 -7.25 -22.60 6.55
C ASP A 122 -7.59 -21.17 6.98
N LYS A 123 -8.10 -20.97 8.20
CA LYS A 123 -8.53 -19.65 8.69
C LYS A 123 -7.83 -19.25 9.97
N TYR A 124 -7.74 -17.95 10.18
CA TYR A 124 -7.34 -17.37 11.46
C TYR A 124 -8.58 -17.16 12.33
N GLU A 125 -8.45 -17.56 13.59
CA GLU A 125 -9.38 -17.28 14.67
C GLU A 125 -8.81 -16.21 15.58
N PHE A 126 -9.69 -15.43 16.20
CA PHE A 126 -9.34 -14.28 17.01
C PHE A 126 -9.98 -14.42 18.38
N SER A 127 -9.24 -14.10 19.43
CA SER A 127 -9.78 -14.10 20.77
C SER A 127 -9.21 -13.00 21.66
N ILE A 128 -10.03 -12.50 22.58
CA ILE A 128 -9.67 -11.53 23.62
C ILE A 128 -9.92 -12.18 24.98
N LYS A 129 -8.89 -12.29 25.81
CA LYS A 129 -9.00 -12.92 27.16
C LYS A 129 -9.64 -14.32 27.11
N GLY A 130 -9.35 -15.08 26.04
CA GLY A 130 -9.89 -16.43 25.84
C GLY A 130 -11.32 -16.49 25.31
N LYS A 131 -11.99 -15.36 25.09
CA LYS A 131 -13.31 -15.28 24.47
C LYS A 131 -13.14 -15.04 22.98
N GLU A 132 -13.80 -15.85 22.17
CA GLU A 132 -13.81 -15.69 20.71
C GLU A 132 -14.35 -14.32 20.30
N LEU A 133 -13.65 -13.67 19.37
CA LEU A 133 -14.06 -12.45 18.70
C LEU A 133 -14.68 -12.84 17.35
N LYS A 134 -15.89 -12.38 17.07
CA LYS A 134 -16.62 -12.73 15.86
C LYS A 134 -16.33 -11.78 14.70
N GLU A 135 -16.57 -12.25 13.49
CA GLU A 135 -16.31 -11.49 12.27
C GLU A 135 -17.17 -10.20 12.17
N ASP A 136 -18.42 -10.25 12.61
CA ASP A 136 -19.31 -9.08 12.65
C ASP A 136 -18.89 -8.02 13.69
N GLU A 137 -18.14 -8.43 14.73
CA GLU A 137 -17.58 -7.52 15.74
C GLU A 137 -16.27 -6.84 15.26
N ALA A 138 -15.50 -7.48 14.35
CA ALA A 138 -14.20 -7.00 13.89
C ALA A 138 -13.93 -7.32 12.41
N PRO A 139 -14.80 -6.93 11.46
CA PRO A 139 -14.74 -7.38 10.08
C PRO A 139 -13.41 -7.03 9.37
N GLU A 140 -12.82 -5.88 9.70
CA GLU A 140 -11.56 -5.46 9.09
C GLU A 140 -10.37 -6.32 9.56
N LEU A 141 -10.35 -6.69 10.84
CA LEU A 141 -9.33 -7.58 11.38
C LEU A 141 -9.42 -8.98 10.73
N PHE A 142 -10.62 -9.53 10.64
CA PHE A 142 -10.86 -10.80 9.95
C PHE A 142 -10.44 -10.74 8.49
N LYS A 143 -10.83 -9.70 7.78
CA LYS A 143 -10.46 -9.48 6.37
C LYS A 143 -8.94 -9.38 6.19
N SER A 144 -8.22 -8.75 7.10
CA SER A 144 -6.76 -8.56 6.98
C SER A 144 -5.96 -9.87 7.10
N PHE A 145 -6.46 -10.85 7.85
CA PHE A 145 -5.79 -12.13 8.06
C PHE A 145 -6.34 -13.25 7.18
N ASN A 146 -7.67 -13.30 6.99
CA ASN A 146 -8.35 -14.35 6.22
C ASN A 146 -8.46 -13.98 4.74
N LYS A 147 -7.45 -13.27 4.21
CA LYS A 147 -7.27 -13.10 2.78
C LYS A 147 -7.13 -14.46 2.10
N ARG A 148 -7.53 -14.51 0.84
CA ARG A 148 -7.39 -15.74 0.05
C ARG A 148 -5.92 -16.12 -0.06
N ASP A 149 -5.60 -17.40 0.04
CA ASP A 149 -4.21 -17.91 -0.04
C ASP A 149 -3.57 -17.66 -1.42
N ASP A 150 -4.38 -17.38 -2.45
CA ASP A 150 -3.94 -17.07 -3.79
C ASP A 150 -3.69 -15.57 -4.03
N GLU A 151 -3.91 -14.70 -3.04
CA GLU A 151 -3.57 -13.28 -3.17
C GLU A 151 -2.04 -13.10 -3.25
N PRO A 152 -1.56 -12.19 -4.11
CA PRO A 152 -0.13 -11.91 -4.21
C PRO A 152 0.37 -11.23 -2.94
N GLU A 153 1.61 -11.52 -2.60
CA GLU A 153 2.31 -10.88 -1.49
C GLU A 153 3.16 -9.70 -1.97
N ASN A 154 3.60 -8.85 -1.06
CA ASN A 154 4.42 -7.68 -1.41
C ASN A 154 5.70 -8.08 -2.18
N GLU A 155 6.31 -9.21 -1.84
CA GLU A 155 7.47 -9.74 -2.56
C GLU A 155 7.17 -10.12 -4.02
N ASP A 156 5.94 -10.50 -4.34
CA ASP A 156 5.54 -10.84 -5.71
C ASP A 156 5.62 -9.63 -6.65
N PHE A 157 5.62 -8.42 -6.12
CA PHE A 157 5.74 -7.17 -6.89
C PHE A 157 7.18 -6.69 -7.06
N LEU A 158 8.15 -7.33 -6.40
CA LEU A 158 9.56 -6.97 -6.50
C LEU A 158 10.20 -7.57 -7.77
N PRO A 159 11.26 -6.94 -8.31
CA PRO A 159 11.99 -7.48 -9.44
C PRO A 159 12.76 -8.73 -9.04
N ALA A 160 12.80 -9.73 -9.93
CA ALA A 160 13.58 -10.95 -9.73
C ALA A 160 15.12 -10.70 -9.82
N ALA A 161 15.53 -9.68 -10.58
CA ALA A 161 16.92 -9.28 -10.74
C ALA A 161 17.22 -7.98 -9.98
N ALA A 162 18.51 -7.74 -9.69
CA ALA A 162 18.94 -6.46 -9.13
C ALA A 162 18.66 -5.32 -10.12
N VAL A 163 18.25 -4.17 -9.59
CA VAL A 163 17.87 -2.98 -10.35
C VAL A 163 18.70 -1.76 -9.94
N LYS A 164 18.86 -0.81 -10.86
CA LYS A 164 19.47 0.50 -10.60
C LYS A 164 18.41 1.50 -10.14
N VAL A 165 18.86 2.56 -9.48
CA VAL A 165 18.00 3.73 -9.22
C VAL A 165 17.55 4.32 -10.57
N GLY A 166 16.24 4.58 -10.68
CA GLY A 166 15.59 5.04 -11.90
C GLY A 166 15.14 3.92 -12.84
N GLU A 167 15.55 2.69 -12.62
CA GLU A 167 15.14 1.53 -13.41
C GLU A 167 13.74 1.07 -13.04
N SER A 168 12.98 0.65 -14.05
CA SER A 168 11.62 0.14 -13.90
C SER A 168 11.56 -1.33 -14.30
N TRP A 169 10.66 -2.07 -13.66
CA TRP A 169 10.36 -3.46 -14.00
C TRP A 169 8.87 -3.68 -14.20
N LYS A 170 8.53 -4.74 -14.89
CA LYS A 170 7.14 -5.23 -14.99
C LYS A 170 6.98 -6.41 -14.04
N VAL A 171 5.87 -6.42 -13.30
CA VAL A 171 5.48 -7.58 -12.50
C VAL A 171 4.97 -8.67 -13.46
N PRO A 172 5.41 -9.93 -13.29
CA PRO A 172 4.99 -11.03 -14.16
C PRO A 172 3.47 -11.23 -14.18
N ALA A 173 2.94 -11.65 -15.34
CA ALA A 173 1.50 -11.78 -15.57
C ALA A 173 0.83 -12.79 -14.62
N ASP A 174 1.50 -13.88 -14.29
CA ASP A 174 0.99 -14.89 -13.34
C ASP A 174 0.75 -14.32 -11.92
N LYS A 175 1.51 -13.31 -11.51
CA LYS A 175 1.35 -12.59 -10.24
C LYS A 175 0.26 -11.54 -10.35
N THR A 176 0.24 -10.78 -11.45
CA THR A 176 -0.78 -9.74 -11.67
C THR A 176 -2.16 -10.30 -11.91
N ASP A 177 -2.30 -11.46 -12.57
CA ASP A 177 -3.59 -12.13 -12.79
C ASP A 177 -4.28 -12.50 -11.48
N LYS A 178 -3.52 -12.93 -10.47
CA LYS A 178 -4.06 -13.21 -9.12
C LYS A 178 -4.60 -11.93 -8.47
N MET A 179 -3.83 -10.85 -8.54
CA MET A 179 -4.23 -9.55 -8.01
C MET A 179 -5.49 -9.03 -8.72
N PHE A 180 -5.54 -9.10 -10.06
CA PHE A 180 -6.70 -8.60 -10.80
C PHE A 180 -7.95 -9.44 -10.56
N LYS A 181 -7.81 -10.75 -10.35
CA LYS A 181 -8.94 -11.61 -9.93
C LYS A 181 -9.47 -11.26 -8.53
N SER A 182 -8.59 -10.79 -7.63
CA SER A 182 -9.02 -10.35 -6.30
C SER A 182 -9.61 -8.94 -6.28
N LEU A 183 -9.18 -8.07 -7.22
CA LEU A 183 -9.73 -6.73 -7.40
C LEU A 183 -11.05 -6.71 -8.17
N GLY A 184 -11.23 -7.64 -9.13
CA GLY A 184 -12.48 -7.87 -9.83
C GLY A 184 -13.43 -8.62 -8.90
N ASP A 185 -14.35 -7.90 -8.29
CA ASP A 185 -15.43 -8.46 -7.52
C ASP A 185 -16.69 -8.63 -8.39
N ASP A 186 -17.81 -9.00 -7.76
CA ASP A 186 -19.11 -9.11 -8.43
C ASP A 186 -19.63 -7.77 -9.00
N LYS A 187 -18.90 -6.66 -8.80
CA LYS A 187 -19.29 -5.32 -9.24
C LYS A 187 -18.53 -4.82 -10.46
N MET A 188 -17.36 -5.40 -10.77
CA MET A 188 -16.53 -4.97 -11.90
C MET A 188 -15.91 -6.15 -12.63
N LYS A 189 -15.95 -6.12 -13.97
CA LYS A 189 -15.16 -7.03 -14.80
C LYS A 189 -13.95 -6.32 -15.38
N LEU A 190 -12.81 -6.97 -15.35
CA LEU A 190 -11.52 -6.40 -15.70
C LEU A 190 -10.96 -7.04 -16.97
N ASP A 191 -10.29 -6.23 -17.80
CA ASP A 191 -9.44 -6.75 -18.87
C ASP A 191 -8.04 -7.04 -18.30
N THR A 192 -7.85 -8.25 -17.78
CA THR A 192 -6.57 -8.66 -17.17
C THR A 192 -5.42 -8.68 -18.16
N LYS A 193 -5.68 -8.81 -19.47
CA LYS A 193 -4.64 -8.81 -20.51
C LYS A 193 -4.09 -7.41 -20.80
N LYS A 194 -4.92 -6.38 -20.71
CA LYS A 194 -4.51 -4.97 -20.88
C LYS A 194 -4.02 -4.36 -19.57
N SER A 195 -4.48 -4.89 -18.43
CA SER A 195 -4.09 -4.40 -17.11
C SER A 195 -2.63 -4.73 -16.81
N THR A 196 -1.93 -3.83 -16.11
CA THR A 196 -0.49 -3.95 -15.88
C THR A 196 -0.11 -3.51 -14.49
N VAL A 197 0.96 -4.11 -13.97
CA VAL A 197 1.65 -3.67 -12.77
C VAL A 197 3.12 -3.45 -13.10
N SER A 198 3.65 -2.31 -12.68
CA SER A 198 5.06 -1.98 -12.84
C SER A 198 5.61 -1.37 -11.56
N GLY A 199 6.88 -1.63 -11.31
CA GLY A 199 7.63 -1.01 -10.23
C GLY A 199 8.78 -0.18 -10.75
N LYS A 200 9.27 0.76 -9.94
CA LYS A 200 10.45 1.58 -10.20
C LYS A 200 11.17 1.87 -8.91
N LEU A 201 12.49 1.69 -8.88
CA LEU A 201 13.32 2.14 -7.76
C LEU A 201 13.63 3.64 -7.95
N LEU A 202 12.98 4.51 -7.18
CA LEU A 202 13.16 5.95 -7.31
C LEU A 202 14.43 6.44 -6.63
N LYS A 203 14.79 5.81 -5.49
CA LYS A 203 15.90 6.23 -4.65
C LYS A 203 16.44 5.02 -3.90
N ALA A 204 17.75 5.01 -3.63
CA ALA A 204 18.38 4.11 -2.69
C ALA A 204 19.34 4.90 -1.79
N TYR A 205 19.39 4.58 -0.49
CA TYR A 205 20.20 5.28 0.49
C TYR A 205 20.49 4.42 1.71
N LYS A 206 21.55 4.75 2.44
CA LYS A 206 21.89 4.09 3.69
C LYS A 206 21.37 4.88 4.88
N LYS A 207 20.81 4.18 5.86
CA LYS A 207 20.38 4.73 7.14
C LYS A 207 20.61 3.70 8.23
N ASP A 208 21.29 4.09 9.31
CA ASP A 208 21.57 3.24 10.48
C ASP A 208 22.20 1.87 10.13
N GLY A 209 23.06 1.87 9.11
CA GLY A 209 23.77 0.67 8.63
C GLY A 209 22.96 -0.24 7.68
N ALA A 210 21.69 0.00 7.48
CA ALA A 210 20.81 -0.72 6.57
C ALA A 210 20.63 0.01 5.24
N GLN A 211 20.26 -0.73 4.18
CA GLN A 211 19.97 -0.18 2.86
C GLN A 211 18.46 0.08 2.72
N PHE A 212 18.10 1.33 2.50
CA PHE A 212 16.74 1.77 2.24
C PHE A 212 16.54 2.13 0.78
N GLY A 213 15.27 2.10 0.34
CA GLY A 213 14.88 2.55 -0.99
C GLY A 213 13.44 3.02 -1.06
N VAL A 214 13.22 3.96 -1.97
CA VAL A 214 11.87 4.39 -2.33
C VAL A 214 11.46 3.65 -3.59
N ILE A 215 10.42 2.84 -3.47
CA ILE A 215 9.85 2.04 -4.56
C ILE A 215 8.52 2.67 -4.97
N GLU A 216 8.36 2.96 -6.25
CA GLU A 216 7.07 3.34 -6.83
C GLU A 216 6.44 2.10 -7.50
N LEU A 217 5.18 1.83 -7.18
CA LEU A 217 4.35 0.85 -7.87
C LEU A 217 3.25 1.57 -8.64
N THR A 218 3.05 1.20 -9.89
CA THR A 218 1.95 1.70 -10.72
C THR A 218 1.12 0.51 -11.19
N ILE A 219 -0.15 0.51 -10.82
CA ILE A 219 -1.15 -0.48 -11.22
C ILE A 219 -2.13 0.21 -12.15
N THR A 220 -2.26 -0.28 -13.36
CA THR A 220 -3.28 0.20 -14.32
C THR A 220 -4.27 -0.92 -14.55
N VAL A 221 -5.52 -0.67 -14.22
CA VAL A 221 -6.62 -1.64 -14.33
C VAL A 221 -7.60 -1.15 -15.38
N PHE A 222 -7.77 -1.90 -16.45
CA PHE A 222 -8.80 -1.64 -17.46
C PHE A 222 -10.09 -2.35 -17.06
N VAL A 223 -11.18 -1.59 -17.02
CA VAL A 223 -12.51 -2.07 -16.65
C VAL A 223 -13.34 -2.26 -17.90
N THR A 224 -13.96 -3.44 -18.06
CA THR A 224 -14.80 -3.77 -19.22
C THR A 224 -16.29 -3.69 -18.96
N GLU A 225 -16.69 -3.96 -17.73
CA GLU A 225 -18.08 -3.87 -17.30
C GLU A 225 -18.16 -3.42 -15.84
N ILE A 226 -19.20 -2.69 -15.49
CA ILE A 226 -19.55 -2.31 -14.10
C ILE A 226 -20.98 -2.69 -13.78
N ASP A 227 -21.22 -3.16 -12.54
CA ASP A 227 -22.55 -3.43 -12.03
C ASP A 227 -23.22 -2.12 -11.59
N LEU A 228 -24.35 -1.82 -12.18
CA LEU A 228 -25.19 -0.66 -11.87
C LEU A 228 -26.49 -1.11 -11.18
N GLY A 229 -26.35 -1.83 -10.07
CA GLY A 229 -27.49 -2.29 -9.27
C GLY A 229 -28.10 -3.60 -9.78
N GLY A 230 -27.26 -4.58 -10.11
CA GLY A 230 -27.67 -5.92 -10.56
C GLY A 230 -27.66 -6.10 -12.07
N GLN A 231 -27.29 -5.06 -12.83
CA GLN A 231 -27.09 -5.13 -14.27
C GLN A 231 -25.71 -4.65 -14.66
N PHE A 232 -24.98 -5.48 -15.42
CA PHE A 232 -23.68 -5.10 -15.94
C PHE A 232 -23.82 -4.19 -17.16
N ALA A 233 -23.20 -3.02 -17.09
CA ALA A 233 -23.05 -2.08 -18.18
C ALA A 233 -21.64 -2.16 -18.77
N LYS A 234 -21.52 -2.22 -20.10
CA LYS A 234 -20.22 -2.18 -20.78
C LYS A 234 -19.60 -0.81 -20.62
N THR A 235 -18.32 -0.79 -20.29
CA THR A 235 -17.55 0.46 -20.25
C THR A 235 -17.05 0.84 -21.65
N LYS A 236 -16.84 2.14 -21.87
CA LYS A 236 -16.17 2.63 -23.08
C LYS A 236 -14.70 2.21 -23.08
N GLU A 237 -14.17 2.08 -24.29
CA GLU A 237 -12.75 1.81 -24.46
C GLU A 237 -11.90 2.90 -23.78
N GLY A 238 -10.86 2.47 -23.07
CA GLY A 238 -10.01 3.38 -22.28
C GLY A 238 -10.45 3.59 -20.82
N SER A 239 -11.63 3.10 -20.44
CA SER A 239 -12.09 3.12 -19.05
C SER A 239 -11.10 2.37 -18.15
N LYS A 240 -10.53 3.08 -17.15
CA LYS A 240 -9.47 2.53 -16.32
C LYS A 240 -9.43 3.15 -14.93
N MET A 241 -8.77 2.44 -14.05
CA MET A 241 -8.32 2.90 -12.76
C MET A 241 -6.79 2.85 -12.74
N VAL A 242 -6.15 3.90 -12.25
CA VAL A 242 -4.70 3.94 -12.06
C VAL A 242 -4.42 4.14 -10.58
N ILE A 243 -3.65 3.22 -10.01
CA ILE A 243 -3.19 3.26 -8.63
C ILE A 243 -1.67 3.48 -8.67
N LYS A 244 -1.21 4.54 -8.03
CA LYS A 244 0.21 4.81 -7.83
C LYS A 244 0.53 4.78 -6.36
N GLY A 245 1.41 3.88 -5.97
CA GLY A 245 1.95 3.80 -4.62
C GLY A 245 3.42 4.16 -4.61
N SER A 246 3.88 4.86 -3.58
CA SER A 246 5.30 5.01 -3.31
C SER A 246 5.57 4.56 -1.88
N ILE A 247 6.54 3.68 -1.71
CA ILE A 247 6.87 3.05 -0.44
C ILE A 247 8.35 3.29 -0.16
N ASP A 248 8.65 3.95 0.96
CA ASP A 248 10.01 4.03 1.52
C ASP A 248 10.19 2.85 2.48
N THR A 249 11.10 1.96 2.18
CA THR A 249 11.28 0.71 2.93
C THR A 249 12.74 0.30 3.01
N CYS A 250 13.07 -0.57 3.97
CA CYS A 250 14.36 -1.24 4.04
C CYS A 250 14.43 -2.33 2.96
N ILE A 251 15.27 -2.11 1.94
CA ILE A 251 15.35 -2.97 0.75
C ILE A 251 16.38 -4.09 0.85
N ASP A 252 17.16 -4.19 1.91
CA ASP A 252 18.04 -5.34 2.18
C ASP A 252 17.40 -6.38 3.12
N GLY A 253 16.17 -6.11 3.60
CA GLY A 253 15.38 -7.00 4.44
C GLY A 253 15.87 -7.12 5.89
N THR A 254 16.73 -6.22 6.37
CA THR A 254 17.30 -6.27 7.71
C THR A 254 16.42 -5.61 8.77
N ILE A 255 15.61 -4.64 8.37
CA ILE A 255 14.74 -3.86 9.25
C ILE A 255 13.32 -3.90 8.70
N ASP A 256 12.35 -4.10 9.58
CA ASP A 256 10.93 -3.91 9.24
C ASP A 256 10.60 -2.42 9.34
N PHE A 257 10.42 -1.79 8.20
CA PHE A 257 10.06 -0.39 8.07
C PHE A 257 9.32 -0.15 6.76
N GLU A 258 8.22 0.54 6.84
CA GLU A 258 7.43 0.95 5.67
C GLU A 258 6.80 2.31 5.93
N ASP A 259 6.97 3.24 4.99
CA ASP A 259 6.27 4.53 4.93
C ASP A 259 5.74 4.70 3.51
N GLY A 260 4.43 4.62 3.34
CA GLY A 260 3.77 4.54 2.05
C GLY A 260 2.81 5.69 1.77
N LYS A 261 2.67 6.01 0.48
CA LYS A 261 1.66 6.92 -0.05
C LYS A 261 0.95 6.25 -1.21
N LEU A 262 -0.34 6.47 -1.31
CA LEU A 262 -1.18 5.90 -2.35
C LEU A 262 -2.02 7.00 -3.01
N ASP A 263 -1.95 7.07 -4.33
CA ASP A 263 -2.80 7.92 -5.17
C ASP A 263 -3.62 7.02 -6.10
N VAL A 264 -4.93 7.17 -6.10
CA VAL A 264 -5.83 6.43 -6.98
C VAL A 264 -6.55 7.42 -7.89
N THR A 265 -6.53 7.17 -9.19
CA THR A 265 -7.31 7.91 -10.18
C THR A 265 -8.28 6.96 -10.84
N VAL A 266 -9.55 7.33 -10.90
CA VAL A 266 -10.62 6.57 -11.54
C VAL A 266 -11.17 7.38 -12.71
N ASP A 267 -11.27 6.74 -13.88
CA ASP A 267 -11.88 7.29 -15.09
C ASP A 267 -12.64 6.16 -15.79
N LEU A 268 -13.92 6.06 -15.48
CA LEU A 268 -14.80 5.01 -15.98
C LEU A 268 -16.00 5.66 -16.66
N THR A 269 -16.30 5.22 -17.87
CA THR A 269 -17.52 5.59 -18.58
C THR A 269 -18.22 4.34 -19.06
N ALA A 270 -19.48 4.19 -18.75
CA ALA A 270 -20.32 3.08 -19.19
C ALA A 270 -21.50 3.59 -20.06
N GLU A 271 -21.94 2.74 -20.98
CA GLU A 271 -23.08 3.00 -21.83
C GLU A 271 -24.34 2.44 -21.15
N LEU A 272 -25.36 3.27 -21.05
CA LEU A 272 -26.67 2.88 -20.53
C LEU A 272 -27.62 2.55 -21.70
N PRO A 273 -28.69 1.77 -21.44
CA PRO A 273 -29.79 1.63 -22.42
C PRO A 273 -30.31 2.99 -22.88
N ASN A 274 -30.82 3.05 -24.11
CA ASN A 274 -31.38 4.26 -24.73
C ASN A 274 -30.38 5.42 -24.97
N ASN A 275 -29.12 5.07 -25.30
CA ASN A 275 -28.04 6.04 -25.54
C ASN A 275 -27.69 6.94 -24.36
N GLY A 276 -28.04 6.52 -23.14
CA GLY A 276 -27.59 7.16 -21.92
C GLY A 276 -26.12 6.89 -21.66
N SER A 277 -25.51 7.69 -20.80
CA SER A 277 -24.15 7.45 -20.32
C SER A 277 -24.10 7.60 -18.81
N PHE A 278 -23.16 6.86 -18.20
CA PHE A 278 -22.80 6.93 -16.82
C PHE A 278 -21.29 7.10 -16.76
N SER A 279 -20.80 8.09 -16.05
CA SER A 279 -19.36 8.22 -15.84
C SER A 279 -19.01 8.42 -14.37
N ILE A 280 -17.90 7.82 -13.97
CA ILE A 280 -17.27 8.04 -12.67
C ILE A 280 -15.88 8.57 -12.94
N THR A 281 -15.60 9.77 -12.48
CA THR A 281 -14.24 10.30 -12.43
C THR A 281 -13.91 10.62 -10.97
N GLY A 282 -12.71 10.31 -10.54
CA GLY A 282 -12.36 10.54 -9.15
C GLY A 282 -10.88 10.44 -8.89
N THR A 283 -10.49 11.03 -7.77
CA THR A 283 -9.15 10.89 -7.21
C THR A 283 -9.27 10.50 -5.75
N SER A 284 -8.48 9.54 -5.32
CA SER A 284 -8.28 9.21 -3.90
C SER A 284 -6.81 9.39 -3.57
N LYS A 285 -6.54 9.99 -2.43
CA LYS A 285 -5.19 10.06 -1.87
C LYS A 285 -5.20 9.34 -0.54
N GLY A 286 -4.28 8.40 -0.38
CA GLY A 286 -4.07 7.68 0.86
C GLY A 286 -2.63 7.90 1.35
N VAL A 287 -2.49 7.99 2.65
CA VAL A 287 -1.19 7.89 3.33
C VAL A 287 -1.28 6.69 4.23
N ASP A 288 -0.43 5.70 3.99
CA ASP A 288 -0.23 4.57 4.89
C ASP A 288 1.16 4.71 5.50
N LYS A 289 1.21 4.90 6.78
CA LYS A 289 2.46 4.98 7.52
C LYS A 289 2.51 3.84 8.52
N THR A 290 3.39 2.89 8.25
CA THR A 290 3.74 1.83 9.18
C THR A 290 5.11 2.15 9.76
N THR A 291 5.17 2.49 11.02
CA THR A 291 6.45 2.65 11.73
C THR A 291 6.62 1.46 12.65
N VAL A 292 7.68 0.72 12.43
CA VAL A 292 8.07 -0.40 13.29
C VAL A 292 9.23 0.04 14.16
N LYS A 293 9.05 -0.05 15.47
CA LYS A 293 10.08 0.20 16.47
C LYS A 293 10.50 -1.15 17.06
N LYS A 294 11.81 -1.41 17.03
CA LYS A 294 12.40 -2.54 17.76
C LYS A 294 12.52 -2.21 19.23
#